data_9e75dca765501f513931ce02cbd3d951
#
_entry.id   9e75dca765501f513931ce02cbd3d951
#
_cell.length_a   1.000
_cell.length_b   1.000
_cell.length_c   1.000
_cell.angle_alpha   90.00
_cell.angle_beta   90.00
_cell.angle_gamma   90.00
#
_symmetry.space_group_name_H-M   'P 1'
#
loop_
_entity.id
_entity.type
_entity.pdbx_description
1 polymer ?
#
loop_
_entity_poly.entity_id
_entity_poly.type
_entity_poly.pdbx_seq_one_letter_code
_entity_poly.pdbx_strand_id
1 'polypeptide(L)'
;MSAKPLLVELFTEELPPKALKRLGEAFAAAIVEGLQSRGLAAAQASSRAFCTPRRLAVRVDDVIHQGADKQVELKGPSTKVGLDAQGQPTQALEKWAQKQGARVDQLTRASDGKQECFFFSSTVRGQSLAESIDAIIAHALVRLPIPKMMEYQLADGHTCVSFVRPAHRLIVLHGAD
;
A
#
# COMPACT_ATOMS: atom_id res chain seq x y z
N MET A 1 -18.83 6.92 -4.54
CA MET A 1 -18.41 5.55 -4.95
C MET A 1 -19.04 4.56 -3.99
N SER A 2 -19.63 3.45 -4.47
CA SER A 2 -20.28 2.46 -3.61
C SER A 2 -19.22 1.64 -2.89
N ALA A 3 -19.26 1.61 -1.56
CA ALA A 3 -18.46 0.71 -0.75
C ALA A 3 -19.12 -0.68 -0.77
N LYS A 4 -18.30 -1.73 -0.85
CA LYS A 4 -18.74 -3.12 -0.88
C LYS A 4 -17.88 -3.96 0.07
N PRO A 5 -18.37 -5.10 0.57
CA PRO A 5 -17.53 -6.00 1.35
C PRO A 5 -16.44 -6.63 0.47
N LEU A 6 -15.23 -6.76 1.02
CA LEU A 6 -14.13 -7.50 0.43
C LEU A 6 -13.94 -8.81 1.19
N LEU A 7 -13.88 -9.92 0.47
CA LEU A 7 -13.48 -11.22 1.00
C LEU A 7 -12.12 -11.60 0.40
N VAL A 8 -11.17 -11.97 1.26
CA VAL A 8 -9.89 -12.56 0.85
C VAL A 8 -9.78 -13.92 1.53
N GLU A 9 -9.64 -15.00 0.76
CA GLU A 9 -9.48 -16.36 1.23
C GLU A 9 -8.22 -17.01 0.67
N LEU A 10 -7.37 -17.52 1.54
CA LEU A 10 -6.19 -18.30 1.22
C LEU A 10 -6.42 -19.76 1.60
N PHE A 11 -6.33 -20.65 0.63
CA PHE A 11 -6.44 -22.10 0.83
C PHE A 11 -5.05 -22.70 0.92
N THR A 12 -4.80 -23.46 1.96
CA THR A 12 -3.48 -24.04 2.26
C THR A 12 -3.61 -25.54 2.60
N GLU A 13 -2.48 -26.22 2.69
CA GLU A 13 -2.38 -27.45 3.47
C GLU A 13 -2.55 -27.17 4.98
N GLU A 14 -2.63 -28.22 5.78
CA GLU A 14 -2.98 -28.10 7.21
C GLU A 14 -2.04 -27.18 7.97
N LEU A 15 -2.60 -26.07 8.46
CA LEU A 15 -1.92 -25.12 9.32
C LEU A 15 -1.80 -25.68 10.75
N PRO A 16 -0.75 -25.33 11.50
CA PRO A 16 -0.58 -25.81 12.87
C PRO A 16 -1.75 -25.38 13.78
N PRO A 17 -2.48 -26.33 14.40
CA PRO A 17 -3.68 -26.00 15.18
C PRO A 17 -3.44 -24.97 16.29
N LYS A 18 -2.30 -25.07 16.98
CA LYS A 18 -1.92 -24.15 18.06
C LYS A 18 -1.65 -22.72 17.59
N ALA A 19 -1.29 -22.54 16.33
CA ALA A 19 -1.02 -21.22 15.73
C ALA A 19 -2.19 -20.66 14.94
N LEU A 20 -3.22 -21.46 14.64
CA LEU A 20 -4.26 -21.18 13.69
C LEU A 20 -4.99 -19.86 13.98
N LYS A 21 -5.43 -19.64 15.22
CA LYS A 21 -6.10 -18.40 15.63
C LYS A 21 -5.20 -17.19 15.41
N ARG A 22 -3.95 -17.25 15.86
CA ARG A 22 -2.97 -16.17 15.73
C ARG A 22 -2.64 -15.87 14.27
N LEU A 23 -2.56 -16.90 13.42
CA LEU A 23 -2.36 -16.73 11.96
C LEU A 23 -3.55 -16.04 11.32
N GLY A 24 -4.78 -16.45 11.64
CA GLY A 24 -6.00 -15.82 11.13
C GLY A 24 -6.12 -14.34 11.53
N GLU A 25 -5.88 -14.03 12.80
CA GLU A 25 -5.90 -12.66 13.30
C GLU A 25 -4.82 -11.79 12.64
N ALA A 26 -3.59 -12.29 12.50
CA ALA A 26 -2.49 -11.57 11.87
C ALA A 26 -2.74 -11.35 10.37
N PHE A 27 -3.30 -12.35 9.68
CA PHE A 27 -3.68 -12.22 8.27
C PHE A 27 -4.73 -11.13 8.08
N ALA A 28 -5.79 -11.16 8.89
CA ALA A 28 -6.86 -10.16 8.83
C ALA A 28 -6.34 -8.76 9.14
N ALA A 29 -5.54 -8.61 10.20
CA ALA A 29 -4.98 -7.31 10.58
C ALA A 29 -4.09 -6.71 9.48
N ALA A 30 -3.25 -7.53 8.84
CA ALA A 30 -2.36 -7.07 7.78
C ALA A 30 -3.11 -6.67 6.50
N ILE A 31 -4.18 -7.39 6.13
CA ILE A 31 -5.05 -7.01 5.01
C ILE A 31 -5.75 -5.67 5.31
N VAL A 32 -6.34 -5.51 6.49
CA VAL A 32 -7.01 -4.27 6.89
C VAL A 32 -6.04 -3.09 6.88
N GLU A 33 -4.86 -3.23 7.49
CA GLU A 33 -3.79 -2.21 7.48
C GLU A 33 -3.40 -1.82 6.05
N GLY A 34 -3.25 -2.82 5.18
CA GLY A 34 -2.91 -2.60 3.77
C GLY A 34 -3.98 -1.81 2.99
N LEU A 35 -5.26 -2.06 3.27
CA LEU A 35 -6.38 -1.32 2.68
C LEU A 35 -6.45 0.12 3.22
N GLN A 36 -6.32 0.28 4.54
CA GLN A 36 -6.38 1.59 5.20
C GLN A 36 -5.24 2.51 4.77
N SER A 37 -4.02 2.01 4.69
CA SER A 37 -2.85 2.80 4.27
C SER A 37 -2.99 3.37 2.86
N ARG A 38 -3.77 2.71 2.01
CA ARG A 38 -4.08 3.14 0.63
C ARG A 38 -5.37 3.95 0.52
N GLY A 39 -6.09 4.12 1.63
CA GLY A 39 -7.37 4.84 1.67
C GLY A 39 -8.50 4.07 0.99
N LEU A 40 -8.40 2.73 0.91
CA LEU A 40 -9.42 1.83 0.35
C LEU A 40 -10.43 1.36 1.40
N ALA A 41 -10.10 1.47 2.68
CA ALA A 41 -10.98 1.25 3.81
C ALA A 41 -10.82 2.35 4.85
N ALA A 42 -11.87 2.64 5.60
CA ALA A 42 -11.84 3.61 6.70
C ALA A 42 -10.99 3.08 7.88
N ALA A 43 -10.49 3.99 8.72
CA ALA A 43 -9.71 3.63 9.91
C ALA A 43 -10.46 2.69 10.88
N GLN A 44 -11.78 2.81 10.95
CA GLN A 44 -12.69 2.01 11.78
C GLN A 44 -13.44 0.94 10.98
N ALA A 45 -12.95 0.55 9.80
CA ALA A 45 -13.61 -0.47 8.98
C ALA A 45 -13.78 -1.77 9.78
N SER A 46 -15.00 -2.31 9.77
CA SER A 46 -15.30 -3.60 10.39
C SER A 46 -14.64 -4.73 9.62
N SER A 47 -14.06 -5.67 10.34
CA SER A 47 -13.47 -6.85 9.72
C SER A 47 -13.72 -8.09 10.56
N ARG A 48 -13.80 -9.23 9.90
CA ARG A 48 -13.95 -10.53 10.54
C ARG A 48 -12.98 -11.54 9.96
N ALA A 49 -12.14 -12.11 10.83
CA ALA A 49 -11.24 -13.20 10.48
C ALA A 49 -11.98 -14.55 10.57
N PHE A 50 -11.67 -15.45 9.64
CA PHE A 50 -12.09 -16.84 9.66
C PHE A 50 -10.86 -17.70 9.46
N CYS A 51 -10.72 -18.76 10.25
CA CYS A 51 -9.62 -19.69 10.12
C CYS A 51 -10.07 -21.12 10.36
N THR A 52 -9.65 -22.00 9.48
CA THR A 52 -9.80 -23.44 9.59
C THR A 52 -8.43 -24.10 9.34
N PRO A 53 -8.22 -25.36 9.63
CA PRO A 53 -6.92 -26.00 9.39
C PRO A 53 -6.36 -25.82 7.99
N ARG A 54 -7.20 -25.63 6.98
CA ARG A 54 -6.79 -25.49 5.57
C ARG A 54 -7.19 -24.16 4.94
N ARG A 55 -7.52 -23.12 5.76
CA ARG A 55 -7.99 -21.84 5.23
C ARG A 55 -7.71 -20.70 6.21
N LEU A 56 -7.21 -19.60 5.67
CA LEU A 56 -7.24 -18.28 6.32
C LEU A 56 -8.14 -17.39 5.48
N ALA A 57 -9.07 -16.67 6.12
CA ALA A 57 -9.90 -15.74 5.39
C ALA A 57 -10.18 -14.49 6.23
N VAL A 58 -10.43 -13.38 5.56
CA VAL A 58 -10.89 -12.14 6.15
C VAL A 58 -11.99 -11.53 5.28
N ARG A 59 -13.07 -11.12 5.93
CA ARG A 59 -14.05 -10.21 5.33
C ARG A 59 -13.85 -8.84 5.93
N VAL A 60 -13.76 -7.83 5.07
CA VAL A 60 -13.66 -6.41 5.44
C VAL A 60 -14.88 -5.70 4.86
N ASP A 61 -15.63 -5.03 5.70
CA ASP A 61 -16.80 -4.27 5.26
C ASP A 61 -16.37 -2.90 4.73
N ASP A 62 -17.22 -2.31 3.88
CA ASP A 62 -17.10 -0.93 3.39
C ASP A 62 -15.77 -0.61 2.67
N VAL A 63 -15.27 -1.54 1.86
CA VAL A 63 -14.11 -1.32 1.00
C VAL A 63 -14.54 -0.61 -0.29
N ILE A 64 -13.83 0.45 -0.65
CA ILE A 64 -14.07 1.21 -1.89
C ILE A 64 -13.16 0.72 -3.02
N HIS A 65 -13.67 0.79 -4.25
CA HIS A 65 -12.93 0.36 -5.45
C HIS A 65 -11.72 1.26 -5.76
N GLN A 66 -11.83 2.56 -5.49
CA GLN A 66 -10.83 3.57 -5.79
C GLN A 66 -10.65 4.50 -4.60
N GLY A 67 -9.42 4.62 -4.11
CA GLY A 67 -9.07 5.60 -3.08
C GLY A 67 -9.28 7.04 -3.58
N ALA A 68 -9.49 7.95 -2.66
CA ALA A 68 -9.60 9.37 -2.99
C ALA A 68 -8.25 9.92 -3.47
N ASP A 69 -8.31 10.84 -4.43
CA ASP A 69 -7.14 11.58 -4.86
C ASP A 69 -6.62 12.43 -3.69
N LYS A 70 -5.30 12.49 -3.56
CA LYS A 70 -4.64 13.25 -2.51
C LYS A 70 -3.90 14.44 -3.11
N GLN A 71 -4.15 15.62 -2.58
CA GLN A 71 -3.28 16.75 -2.85
C GLN A 71 -2.00 16.60 -2.03
N VAL A 72 -0.88 16.61 -2.71
CA VAL A 72 0.46 16.55 -2.11
C VAL A 72 1.18 17.83 -2.44
N GLU A 73 1.66 18.51 -1.42
CA GLU A 73 2.49 19.69 -1.57
C GLU A 73 3.97 19.28 -1.57
N LEU A 74 4.62 19.47 -2.71
CA LEU A 74 6.02 19.14 -2.90
C LEU A 74 6.87 20.37 -2.65
N LYS A 75 7.78 20.27 -1.68
CA LYS A 75 8.73 21.34 -1.36
C LYS A 75 9.88 21.33 -2.35
N GLY A 76 10.13 22.48 -2.94
CA GLY A 76 11.20 22.76 -3.87
C GLY A 76 12.38 23.52 -3.28
N PRO A 77 13.26 24.05 -4.12
CA PRO A 77 14.37 24.88 -3.72
C PRO A 77 13.92 26.14 -2.95
N SER A 78 14.80 26.66 -2.10
CA SER A 78 14.57 27.98 -1.49
C SER A 78 14.60 29.09 -2.54
N THR A 79 13.97 30.22 -2.26
CA THR A 79 13.98 31.39 -3.14
C THR A 79 15.39 31.89 -3.44
N LYS A 80 16.32 31.74 -2.48
CA LYS A 80 17.75 32.10 -2.65
C LYS A 80 18.47 31.24 -3.68
N VAL A 81 18.05 30.01 -3.88
CA VAL A 81 18.64 29.07 -4.85
C VAL A 81 17.84 29.06 -6.15
N GLY A 82 16.52 29.23 -6.03
CA GLY A 82 15.60 29.17 -7.15
C GLY A 82 15.52 30.43 -7.99
N LEU A 83 15.98 31.57 -7.48
CA LEU A 83 16.01 32.85 -8.22
C LEU A 83 17.45 33.38 -8.29
N ASP A 84 17.74 34.09 -9.38
CA ASP A 84 18.97 34.84 -9.55
C ASP A 84 18.88 36.25 -8.91
N ALA A 85 19.95 37.05 -9.03
CA ALA A 85 20.00 38.42 -8.49
C ALA A 85 18.98 39.38 -9.15
N GLN A 86 18.44 39.01 -10.31
CA GLN A 86 17.42 39.74 -11.06
C GLN A 86 16.00 39.22 -10.81
N GLY A 87 15.86 38.20 -9.93
CA GLY A 87 14.58 37.58 -9.61
C GLY A 87 14.06 36.61 -10.67
N GLN A 88 14.92 36.24 -11.63
CA GLN A 88 14.58 35.25 -12.65
C GLN A 88 14.79 33.82 -12.16
N PRO A 89 14.01 32.84 -12.67
CA PRO A 89 14.18 31.43 -12.32
C PRO A 89 15.59 30.94 -12.69
N THR A 90 16.25 30.29 -11.76
CA THR A 90 17.53 29.62 -12.04
C THR A 90 17.27 28.27 -12.71
N GLN A 91 18.30 27.75 -13.40
CA GLN A 91 18.27 26.42 -14.00
C GLN A 91 17.97 25.30 -12.98
N ALA A 92 18.30 25.53 -11.69
CA ALA A 92 18.01 24.60 -10.61
C ALA A 92 16.49 24.52 -10.35
N LEU A 93 15.80 25.67 -10.33
CA LEU A 93 14.34 25.73 -10.15
C LEU A 93 13.61 25.15 -11.37
N GLU A 94 14.06 25.48 -12.58
CA GLU A 94 13.47 24.95 -13.81
C GLU A 94 13.58 23.43 -13.90
N LYS A 95 14.76 22.86 -13.64
CA LYS A 95 14.98 21.40 -13.61
C LYS A 95 14.13 20.71 -12.55
N TRP A 96 14.00 21.34 -11.37
CA TRP A 96 13.15 20.80 -10.33
C TRP A 96 11.68 20.82 -10.74
N ALA A 97 11.16 21.94 -11.27
CA ALA A 97 9.80 22.04 -11.77
C ALA A 97 9.52 21.00 -12.87
N GLN A 98 10.40 20.90 -13.85
CA GLN A 98 10.29 19.94 -14.95
C GLN A 98 10.26 18.49 -14.46
N LYS A 99 11.07 18.14 -13.44
CA LYS A 99 11.07 16.81 -12.82
C LYS A 99 9.74 16.48 -12.16
N GLN A 100 9.02 17.48 -11.64
CA GLN A 100 7.69 17.33 -11.05
C GLN A 100 6.55 17.41 -12.09
N GLY A 101 6.87 17.61 -13.36
CA GLY A 101 5.87 17.83 -14.43
C GLY A 101 5.18 19.19 -14.32
N ALA A 102 5.80 20.15 -13.63
CA ALA A 102 5.28 21.49 -13.38
C ALA A 102 6.01 22.54 -14.21
N ARG A 103 5.35 23.68 -14.38
CA ARG A 103 5.96 24.91 -14.91
C ARG A 103 6.27 25.84 -13.74
N VAL A 104 7.27 26.70 -13.89
CA VAL A 104 7.70 27.63 -12.84
C VAL A 104 6.58 28.60 -12.41
N ASP A 105 5.70 28.96 -13.33
CA ASP A 105 4.53 29.81 -13.07
C ASP A 105 3.44 29.15 -12.20
N GLN A 106 3.47 27.83 -12.06
CA GLN A 106 2.56 27.06 -11.22
C GLN A 106 3.07 26.87 -9.78
N LEU A 107 4.26 27.36 -9.50
CA LEU A 107 4.87 27.23 -8.17
C LEU A 107 4.39 28.35 -7.25
N THR A 108 4.07 27.98 -6.03
CA THR A 108 3.76 28.94 -4.95
C THR A 108 4.97 29.17 -4.07
N ARG A 109 5.09 30.38 -3.51
CA ARG A 109 6.15 30.71 -2.53
C ARG A 109 5.54 30.69 -1.14
N ALA A 110 6.15 29.96 -0.24
CA ALA A 110 5.75 29.93 1.15
C ALA A 110 6.97 29.74 2.07
N SER A 111 6.83 30.16 3.32
CA SER A 111 7.88 29.96 4.32
C SER A 111 7.73 28.57 4.94
N ASP A 112 8.82 27.82 5.04
CA ASP A 112 8.89 26.56 5.78
C ASP A 112 9.23 26.74 7.27
N GLY A 113 9.16 27.99 7.78
CA GLY A 113 9.54 28.35 9.15
C GLY A 113 11.01 28.75 9.31
N LYS A 114 11.86 28.49 8.32
CA LYS A 114 13.30 28.90 8.32
C LYS A 114 13.65 29.79 7.16
N GLN A 115 13.06 29.56 6.01
CA GLN A 115 13.31 30.30 4.78
C GLN A 115 12.11 30.21 3.84
N GLU A 116 12.06 31.10 2.89
CA GLU A 116 11.08 31.03 1.79
C GLU A 116 11.49 29.98 0.76
N CYS A 117 10.57 29.09 0.42
CA CYS A 117 10.76 28.00 -0.54
C CYS A 117 9.67 28.03 -1.61
N PHE A 118 9.96 27.38 -2.71
CA PHE A 118 8.94 27.07 -3.72
C PHE A 118 8.20 25.82 -3.34
N PHE A 119 6.88 25.79 -3.61
CA PHE A 119 6.01 24.64 -3.40
C PHE A 119 5.21 24.38 -4.67
N PHE A 120 4.98 23.12 -4.95
CA PHE A 120 4.13 22.68 -6.03
C PHE A 120 3.04 21.78 -5.48
N SER A 121 1.78 22.15 -5.67
CA SER A 121 0.64 21.32 -5.32
C SER A 121 0.31 20.38 -6.47
N SER A 122 0.49 19.10 -6.25
CA SER A 122 0.18 18.04 -7.21
C SER A 122 -0.95 17.17 -6.69
N THR A 123 -1.85 16.77 -7.57
CA THR A 123 -2.87 15.77 -7.24
C THR A 123 -2.35 14.38 -7.60
N VAL A 124 -2.12 13.56 -6.59
CA VAL A 124 -1.77 12.15 -6.77
C VAL A 124 -3.06 11.34 -6.78
N ARG A 125 -3.31 10.64 -7.87
CA ARG A 125 -4.47 9.76 -8.01
C ARG A 125 -4.47 8.71 -6.90
N GLY A 126 -5.62 8.51 -6.26
CA GLY A 126 -5.81 7.42 -5.31
C GLY A 126 -5.60 6.06 -5.97
N GLN A 127 -5.02 5.12 -5.24
CA GLN A 127 -4.80 3.77 -5.75
C GLN A 127 -6.13 3.02 -5.88
N SER A 128 -6.27 2.18 -6.92
CA SER A 128 -7.40 1.28 -7.02
C SER A 128 -7.17 -0.01 -6.22
N LEU A 129 -8.27 -0.67 -5.84
CA LEU A 129 -8.22 -1.97 -5.17
C LEU A 129 -7.52 -3.00 -6.07
N ALA A 130 -7.85 -3.05 -7.35
CA ALA A 130 -7.28 -3.99 -8.32
C ALA A 130 -5.76 -3.84 -8.47
N GLU A 131 -5.25 -2.61 -8.50
CA GLU A 131 -3.80 -2.32 -8.59
C GLU A 131 -3.06 -2.63 -7.28
N SER A 132 -3.77 -2.66 -6.16
CA SER A 132 -3.17 -2.72 -4.82
C SER A 132 -3.26 -4.09 -4.16
N ILE A 133 -4.25 -4.91 -4.53
CA ILE A 133 -4.61 -6.11 -3.76
C ILE A 133 -3.50 -7.15 -3.71
N ASP A 134 -2.77 -7.35 -4.78
CA ASP A 134 -1.66 -8.31 -4.84
C ASP A 134 -0.54 -7.91 -3.88
N ALA A 135 -0.19 -6.61 -3.85
CA ALA A 135 0.83 -6.10 -2.93
C ALA A 135 0.38 -6.17 -1.46
N ILE A 136 -0.92 -5.95 -1.19
CA ILE A 136 -1.50 -6.08 0.16
C ILE A 136 -1.40 -7.52 0.64
N ILE A 137 -1.79 -8.48 -0.21
CA ILE A 137 -1.75 -9.91 0.13
C ILE A 137 -0.31 -10.39 0.31
N ALA A 138 0.60 -10.04 -0.61
CA ALA A 138 2.01 -10.38 -0.49
C ALA A 138 2.61 -9.87 0.82
N HIS A 139 2.33 -8.61 1.19
CA HIS A 139 2.76 -8.04 2.46
C HIS A 139 2.16 -8.76 3.67
N ALA A 140 0.87 -9.14 3.61
CA ALA A 140 0.21 -9.88 4.67
C ALA A 140 0.85 -11.26 4.89
N LEU A 141 1.19 -11.96 3.81
CA LEU A 141 1.82 -13.29 3.88
C LEU A 141 3.21 -13.23 4.52
N VAL A 142 4.03 -12.23 4.17
CA VAL A 142 5.37 -12.05 4.77
C VAL A 142 5.30 -11.77 6.27
N ARG A 143 4.24 -11.12 6.75
CA ARG A 143 4.06 -10.75 8.17
C ARG A 143 3.37 -11.82 9.02
N LEU A 144 3.00 -12.97 8.45
CA LEU A 144 2.40 -14.04 9.23
C LEU A 144 3.37 -14.55 10.33
N PRO A 145 2.91 -14.66 11.58
CA PRO A 145 3.74 -15.13 12.69
C PRO A 145 3.92 -16.65 12.65
N ILE A 146 4.68 -17.10 11.69
CA ILE A 146 4.90 -18.49 11.35
C ILE A 146 5.85 -19.14 12.37
N PRO A 147 5.44 -20.16 13.10
CA PRO A 147 6.27 -20.75 14.16
C PRO A 147 7.46 -21.56 13.63
N LYS A 148 7.34 -22.11 12.43
CA LYS A 148 8.40 -22.90 11.79
C LYS A 148 8.29 -22.78 10.27
N MET A 149 9.36 -22.32 9.65
CA MET A 149 9.51 -22.30 8.20
C MET A 149 10.07 -23.63 7.72
N MET A 150 9.63 -24.09 6.57
CA MET A 150 10.21 -25.20 5.81
C MET A 150 10.92 -24.60 4.59
N GLU A 151 12.01 -25.24 4.19
CA GLU A 151 12.76 -24.86 2.99
C GLU A 151 12.71 -25.99 2.00
N TYR A 152 12.52 -25.64 0.74
CA TYR A 152 12.58 -26.57 -0.37
C TYR A 152 13.51 -26.00 -1.44
N GLN A 153 14.54 -26.79 -1.81
CA GLN A 153 15.43 -26.46 -2.89
C GLN A 153 14.78 -26.82 -4.23
N LEU A 154 14.72 -25.88 -5.13
CA LEU A 154 14.19 -26.10 -6.49
C LEU A 154 15.12 -26.98 -7.31
N ALA A 155 14.62 -27.50 -8.45
CA ALA A 155 15.35 -28.38 -9.34
C ALA A 155 16.60 -27.77 -9.98
N ASP A 156 16.76 -26.43 -9.93
CA ASP A 156 17.95 -25.72 -10.36
C ASP A 156 19.17 -25.93 -9.44
N GLY A 157 18.97 -26.50 -8.24
CA GLY A 157 19.99 -26.78 -7.25
C GLY A 157 20.55 -25.56 -6.51
N HIS A 158 20.00 -24.35 -6.76
CA HIS A 158 20.50 -23.09 -6.19
C HIS A 158 19.41 -22.28 -5.52
N THR A 159 18.17 -22.33 -6.00
CA THR A 159 17.05 -21.57 -5.46
C THR A 159 16.37 -22.35 -4.33
N CYS A 160 16.29 -21.72 -3.13
CA CYS A 160 15.51 -22.24 -2.00
C CYS A 160 14.23 -21.42 -1.85
N VAL A 161 13.10 -22.09 -1.66
CA VAL A 161 11.81 -21.50 -1.35
C VAL A 161 11.43 -21.83 0.09
N SER A 162 11.20 -20.79 0.87
CA SER A 162 10.74 -20.93 2.24
C SER A 162 9.23 -20.84 2.33
N PHE A 163 8.58 -21.79 3.00
CA PHE A 163 7.12 -21.83 3.16
C PHE A 163 6.74 -22.50 4.48
N VAL A 164 5.52 -22.24 4.96
CA VAL A 164 4.96 -22.96 6.12
C VAL A 164 4.20 -24.18 5.68
N ARG A 165 3.32 -23.97 4.73
CA ARG A 165 2.51 -24.98 4.04
C ARG A 165 2.24 -24.50 2.62
N PRO A 166 2.17 -25.39 1.63
CA PRO A 166 1.80 -25.03 0.28
C PRO A 166 0.42 -24.35 0.26
N ALA A 167 0.31 -23.27 -0.50
CA ALA A 167 -0.96 -22.63 -0.81
C ALA A 167 -1.48 -23.17 -2.16
N HIS A 168 -2.78 -23.48 -2.21
CA HIS A 168 -3.38 -24.09 -3.40
C HIS A 168 -4.22 -23.10 -4.18
N ARG A 169 -4.85 -22.14 -3.49
CA ARG A 169 -5.78 -21.20 -4.11
C ARG A 169 -5.85 -19.92 -3.30
N LEU A 170 -6.06 -18.83 -4.02
CA LEU A 170 -6.42 -17.54 -3.49
C LEU A 170 -7.74 -17.12 -4.12
N ILE A 171 -8.68 -16.64 -3.32
CA ILE A 171 -9.93 -16.04 -3.77
C ILE A 171 -10.00 -14.64 -3.22
N VAL A 172 -10.32 -13.68 -4.09
CA VAL A 172 -10.59 -12.30 -3.73
C VAL A 172 -11.90 -11.88 -4.39
N LEU A 173 -12.85 -11.47 -3.59
CA LEU A 173 -14.18 -11.02 -4.05
C LEU A 173 -14.49 -9.65 -3.47
N HIS A 174 -14.89 -8.71 -4.32
CA HIS A 174 -15.29 -7.37 -3.92
C HIS A 174 -16.76 -7.13 -4.30
N GLY A 175 -17.65 -7.32 -3.34
CA GLY A 175 -19.09 -7.38 -3.57
C GLY A 175 -19.50 -8.68 -4.22
N ALA A 176 -20.04 -8.61 -5.43
CA ALA A 176 -20.44 -9.76 -6.24
C ALA A 176 -19.44 -10.11 -7.36
N ASP A 177 -18.34 -9.35 -7.45
CA ASP A 177 -17.33 -9.46 -8.50
C ASP A 177 -16.08 -10.19 -8.02
#